data_dffcc787c0a75621789d961a4de4d7ee
#
_entry.id   dffcc787c0a75621789d961a4de4d7ee
#
_cell.length_a   1.000
_cell.length_b   1.000
_cell.length_c   1.000
_cell.angle_alpha   90.00
_cell.angle_beta   90.00
_cell.angle_gamma   90.00
#
_symmetry.space_group_name_H-M   'P 1'
#
loop_
_entity.id
_entity.type
_entity.pdbx_description
1 polymer ?
#
loop_
_entity_poly.entity_id
_entity_poly.type
_entity_poly.pdbx_seq_one_letter_code
_entity_poly.pdbx_strand_id
1 'polypeptide(L)'
;IVLGFLLVQEAAHVPLIYVLIAAQVVVGSVYVPAKSSSIPNITSPRELLTANALSSATWSTMLAMGAALGGFVVEFAGVEAVFILDCLTYLWSAWFVYRTVIPQNTEESDDPLLRTAARKIWDGWTHLQARPRVARVATAKATWALAGGGLVYMLTLIGEQISPGAMAAGIGVLFMARGIGTGIGPIIARGLFTDQSNWPV
;
A
#
# COMPACT_ATOMS: atom_id res chain seq x y z
N ILE A 1 12.61 -7.52 10.10
CA ILE A 1 11.23 -8.03 10.26
C ILE A 1 10.99 -9.17 9.26
N VAL A 2 11.18 -8.95 7.95
CA VAL A 2 10.89 -9.96 6.90
C VAL A 2 11.59 -11.30 7.17
N LEU A 3 12.90 -11.30 7.44
CA LEU A 3 13.63 -12.52 7.77
C LEU A 3 13.18 -13.16 9.09
N GLY A 4 12.52 -12.41 9.96
CA GLY A 4 11.95 -12.95 11.20
C GLY A 4 10.86 -13.99 10.96
N PHE A 5 10.15 -13.92 9.82
CA PHE A 5 9.14 -14.92 9.46
C PHE A 5 9.73 -16.29 9.20
N LEU A 6 11.02 -16.39 8.82
CA LEU A 6 11.72 -17.66 8.65
C LEU A 6 11.95 -18.41 9.99
N LEU A 7 11.82 -17.72 11.12
CA LEU A 7 11.92 -18.34 12.45
C LEU A 7 10.63 -19.03 12.88
N VAL A 8 9.54 -18.86 12.12
CA VAL A 8 8.24 -19.46 12.42
C VAL A 8 8.17 -20.84 11.76
N GLN A 9 8.71 -21.84 12.43
CA GLN A 9 8.75 -23.21 11.93
C GLN A 9 7.74 -24.15 12.62
N GLU A 10 7.21 -23.76 13.78
CA GLU A 10 6.30 -24.58 14.58
C GLU A 10 5.08 -23.78 15.04
N ALA A 11 3.99 -24.47 15.35
CA ALA A 11 2.76 -23.88 15.86
C ALA A 11 2.98 -23.02 17.14
N ALA A 12 3.96 -23.37 17.96
CA ALA A 12 4.35 -22.60 19.15
C ALA A 12 4.83 -21.17 18.80
N HIS A 13 5.28 -20.94 17.57
CA HIS A 13 5.78 -19.64 17.11
C HIS A 13 4.70 -18.74 16.48
N VAL A 14 3.45 -19.20 16.40
CA VAL A 14 2.33 -18.39 15.84
C VAL A 14 2.21 -16.99 16.49
N PRO A 15 2.38 -16.81 17.82
CA PRO A 15 2.37 -15.46 18.41
C PRO A 15 3.44 -14.53 17.81
N LEU A 16 4.58 -15.05 17.38
CA LEU A 16 5.64 -14.28 16.74
C LEU A 16 5.17 -13.68 15.41
N ILE A 17 4.31 -14.38 14.65
CA ILE A 17 3.73 -13.84 13.41
C ILE A 17 2.97 -12.56 13.70
N TYR A 18 2.12 -12.54 14.73
CA TYR A 18 1.35 -11.34 15.09
C TYR A 18 2.26 -10.16 15.45
N VAL A 19 3.35 -10.42 16.18
CA VAL A 19 4.33 -9.39 16.54
C VAL A 19 5.04 -8.85 15.30
N LEU A 20 5.47 -9.73 14.40
CA LEU A 20 6.15 -9.34 13.15
C LEU A 20 5.22 -8.54 12.23
N ILE A 21 3.96 -8.97 12.06
CA ILE A 21 2.96 -8.24 11.28
C ILE A 21 2.70 -6.88 11.91
N ALA A 22 2.50 -6.81 13.22
CA ALA A 22 2.28 -5.54 13.91
C ALA A 22 3.47 -4.57 13.71
N ALA A 23 4.70 -5.07 13.86
CA ALA A 23 5.90 -4.29 13.62
C ALA A 23 5.99 -3.79 12.16
N GLN A 24 5.64 -4.63 11.18
CA GLN A 24 5.63 -4.26 9.76
C GLN A 24 4.58 -3.18 9.48
N VAL A 25 3.38 -3.30 10.07
CA VAL A 25 2.32 -2.30 9.93
C VAL A 25 2.74 -0.96 10.55
N VAL A 26 3.39 -0.97 11.72
CA VAL A 26 3.91 0.26 12.35
C VAL A 26 4.93 0.96 11.45
N VAL A 27 5.89 0.24 10.89
CA VAL A 27 6.86 0.81 9.94
C VAL A 27 6.17 1.33 8.68
N GLY A 28 5.22 0.57 8.12
CA GLY A 28 4.43 0.96 6.95
C GLY A 28 3.58 2.21 7.19
N SER A 29 3.05 2.39 8.40
CA SER A 29 2.23 3.56 8.77
C SER A 29 3.02 4.88 8.78
N VAL A 30 4.34 4.81 8.92
CA VAL A 30 5.24 5.96 8.79
C VAL A 30 5.67 6.17 7.34
N TYR A 31 6.02 5.08 6.65
CA TYR A 31 6.54 5.14 5.27
C TYR A 31 5.52 5.68 4.26
N VAL A 32 4.27 5.21 4.31
CA VAL A 32 3.25 5.57 3.31
C VAL A 32 2.91 7.06 3.32
N PRO A 33 2.65 7.72 4.48
CA PRO A 33 2.45 9.16 4.52
C PRO A 33 3.71 9.94 4.11
N ALA A 34 4.90 9.53 4.56
CA ALA A 34 6.15 10.18 4.22
C ALA A 34 6.39 10.17 2.69
N LYS A 35 6.17 9.03 2.03
CA LYS A 35 6.23 8.94 0.57
C LYS A 35 5.23 9.87 -0.11
N SER A 36 3.98 9.88 0.36
CA SER A 36 2.92 10.70 -0.26
C SER A 36 3.16 12.20 -0.10
N SER A 37 3.69 12.62 1.04
CA SER A 37 4.05 14.03 1.30
C SER A 37 5.30 14.49 0.54
N SER A 38 6.15 13.57 0.10
CA SER A 38 7.34 13.88 -0.68
C SER A 38 7.03 14.22 -2.14
N ILE A 39 5.92 13.71 -2.70
CA ILE A 39 5.56 13.95 -4.11
C ILE A 39 5.42 15.45 -4.43
N PRO A 40 4.69 16.26 -3.66
CA PRO A 40 4.60 17.70 -3.92
C PRO A 40 5.93 18.46 -3.83
N ASN A 41 6.90 17.93 -3.07
CA ASN A 41 8.21 18.57 -2.90
C ASN A 41 9.15 18.38 -4.10
N ILE A 42 8.87 17.36 -4.93
CA ILE A 42 9.68 16.99 -6.08
C ILE A 42 8.99 17.25 -7.43
N THR A 43 7.75 17.73 -7.40
CA THR A 43 6.94 18.00 -8.60
C THR A 43 6.41 19.44 -8.60
N SER A 44 6.21 20.01 -9.80
CA SER A 44 5.49 21.27 -9.93
C SER A 44 3.98 21.06 -9.74
N PRO A 45 3.21 22.12 -9.38
CA PRO A 45 1.75 22.02 -9.25
C PRO A 45 1.03 21.50 -10.50
N ARG A 46 1.59 21.73 -11.68
CA ARG A 46 1.02 21.24 -12.96
C ARG A 46 1.26 19.74 -13.17
N GLU A 47 2.34 19.21 -12.63
CA GLU A 47 2.74 17.81 -12.77
C GLU A 47 2.18 16.92 -11.66
N LEU A 48 1.66 17.50 -10.57
CA LEU A 48 1.21 16.78 -9.40
C LEU A 48 0.15 15.70 -9.72
N LEU A 49 -0.79 16.01 -10.63
CA LEU A 49 -1.80 15.06 -11.07
C LEU A 49 -1.15 13.88 -11.81
N THR A 50 -0.22 14.15 -12.70
CA THR A 50 0.52 13.14 -13.46
C THR A 50 1.39 12.26 -12.55
N ALA A 51 2.07 12.87 -11.58
CA ALA A 51 2.91 12.17 -10.61
C ALA A 51 2.08 11.21 -9.73
N ASN A 52 0.90 11.65 -9.27
CA ASN A 52 -0.02 10.79 -8.53
C ASN A 52 -0.59 9.65 -9.39
N ALA A 53 -0.93 9.94 -10.65
CA ALA A 53 -1.39 8.93 -11.59
C ALA A 53 -0.30 7.88 -11.86
N LEU A 54 0.94 8.32 -12.08
CA LEU A 54 2.09 7.43 -12.26
C LEU A 54 2.36 6.59 -11.02
N SER A 55 2.31 7.17 -9.81
CA SER A 55 2.45 6.44 -8.55
C SER A 55 1.39 5.36 -8.39
N SER A 56 0.14 5.66 -8.75
CA SER A 56 -0.97 4.70 -8.71
C SER A 56 -0.82 3.59 -9.75
N ALA A 57 -0.42 3.94 -10.98
CA ALA A 57 -0.16 2.97 -12.04
C ALA A 57 1.00 2.03 -11.65
N THR A 58 2.08 2.57 -11.11
CA THR A 58 3.20 1.77 -10.60
C THR A 58 2.74 0.81 -9.52
N TRP A 59 1.96 1.28 -8.53
CA TRP A 59 1.39 0.43 -7.49
C TRP A 59 0.56 -0.73 -8.06
N SER A 60 -0.35 -0.45 -8.99
CA SER A 60 -1.22 -1.46 -9.60
C SER A 60 -0.43 -2.48 -10.41
N THR A 61 0.56 -2.03 -11.18
CA THR A 61 1.43 -2.90 -11.96
C THR A 61 2.28 -3.80 -11.06
N MET A 62 2.87 -3.23 -10.01
CA MET A 62 3.67 -4.00 -9.06
C MET A 62 2.82 -4.97 -8.24
N LEU A 63 1.58 -4.61 -7.90
CA LEU A 63 0.66 -5.52 -7.26
C LEU A 63 0.34 -6.73 -8.17
N ALA A 64 0.05 -6.47 -9.46
CA ALA A 64 -0.26 -7.54 -10.40
C ALA A 64 0.94 -8.47 -10.65
N MET A 65 2.10 -7.90 -10.99
CA MET A 65 3.31 -8.66 -11.29
C MET A 65 3.88 -9.33 -10.05
N GLY A 66 3.95 -8.60 -8.94
CA GLY A 66 4.51 -9.09 -7.69
C GLY A 66 3.71 -10.25 -7.11
N ALA A 67 2.37 -10.17 -7.17
CA ALA A 67 1.52 -11.26 -6.71
C ALA A 67 1.66 -12.51 -7.58
N ALA A 68 1.69 -12.35 -8.90
CA ALA A 68 1.90 -13.47 -9.81
C ALA A 68 3.26 -14.12 -9.60
N LEU A 69 4.33 -13.34 -9.65
CA LEU A 69 5.69 -13.83 -9.46
C LEU A 69 5.89 -14.45 -8.08
N GLY A 70 5.37 -13.79 -7.03
CA GLY A 70 5.45 -14.30 -5.66
C GLY A 70 4.77 -15.65 -5.51
N GLY A 71 3.56 -15.81 -6.07
CA GLY A 71 2.85 -17.09 -6.07
C GLY A 71 3.62 -18.21 -6.78
N PHE A 72 4.19 -17.92 -7.95
CA PHE A 72 5.03 -18.88 -8.68
C PHE A 72 6.33 -19.19 -7.91
N VAL A 73 7.01 -18.21 -7.35
CA VAL A 73 8.25 -18.47 -6.58
C VAL A 73 7.97 -19.34 -5.37
N VAL A 74 6.85 -19.13 -4.66
CA VAL A 74 6.45 -20.02 -3.56
C VAL A 74 6.29 -21.46 -4.04
N GLU A 75 5.65 -21.64 -5.19
CA GLU A 75 5.38 -23.00 -5.72
C GLU A 75 6.66 -23.73 -6.16
N PHE A 76 7.61 -23.04 -6.78
CA PHE A 76 8.81 -23.67 -7.33
C PHE A 76 10.02 -23.68 -6.38
N ALA A 77 10.15 -22.66 -5.52
CA ALA A 77 11.33 -22.45 -4.68
C ALA A 77 11.00 -22.40 -3.17
N GLY A 78 9.73 -22.50 -2.83
CA GLY A 78 9.28 -22.48 -1.44
C GLY A 78 9.12 -21.07 -0.85
N VAL A 79 8.50 -21.02 0.32
CA VAL A 79 8.19 -19.78 1.05
C VAL A 79 9.45 -19.06 1.50
N GLU A 80 10.49 -19.79 1.86
CA GLU A 80 11.78 -19.26 2.33
C GLU A 80 12.45 -18.39 1.26
N ALA A 81 12.44 -18.86 0.00
CA ALA A 81 13.01 -18.11 -1.11
C ALA A 81 12.31 -16.76 -1.31
N VAL A 82 10.97 -16.71 -1.14
CA VAL A 82 10.20 -15.46 -1.25
C VAL A 82 10.60 -14.47 -0.16
N PHE A 83 10.76 -14.90 1.09
CA PHE A 83 11.19 -14.00 2.16
C PHE A 83 12.61 -13.46 1.95
N ILE A 84 13.52 -14.28 1.42
CA ILE A 84 14.87 -13.83 1.09
C ILE A 84 14.84 -12.81 -0.06
N LEU A 85 14.10 -13.09 -1.13
CA LEU A 85 13.93 -12.18 -2.25
C LEU A 85 13.28 -10.86 -1.81
N ASP A 86 12.23 -10.92 -0.99
CA ASP A 86 11.56 -9.73 -0.45
C ASP A 86 12.53 -8.88 0.39
N CYS A 87 13.35 -9.51 1.23
CA CYS A 87 14.38 -8.82 1.98
C CYS A 87 15.39 -8.10 1.06
N LEU A 88 15.84 -8.76 -0.01
CA LEU A 88 16.75 -8.17 -0.99
C LEU A 88 16.11 -6.97 -1.71
N THR A 89 14.82 -7.07 -2.06
CA THR A 89 14.10 -5.96 -2.69
C THR A 89 13.93 -4.77 -1.74
N TYR A 90 13.72 -5.00 -0.43
CA TYR A 90 13.71 -3.93 0.56
C TYR A 90 15.08 -3.25 0.71
N LEU A 91 16.17 -4.01 0.73
CA LEU A 91 17.53 -3.45 0.79
C LEU A 91 17.83 -2.61 -0.47
N TRP A 92 17.44 -3.12 -1.64
CA TRP A 92 17.56 -2.41 -2.90
C TRP A 92 16.76 -1.11 -2.91
N SER A 93 15.51 -1.15 -2.46
CA SER A 93 14.65 0.03 -2.33
C SER A 93 15.23 1.05 -1.34
N ALA A 94 15.71 0.58 -0.19
CA ALA A 94 16.34 1.45 0.82
C ALA A 94 17.58 2.17 0.26
N TRP A 95 18.38 1.49 -0.56
CA TRP A 95 19.54 2.10 -1.21
C TRP A 95 19.13 3.22 -2.18
N PHE A 96 18.06 3.01 -2.98
CA PHE A 96 17.54 4.06 -3.86
C PHE A 96 17.01 5.26 -3.06
N VAL A 97 16.24 5.02 -2.00
CA VAL A 97 15.73 6.10 -1.14
C VAL A 97 16.88 6.88 -0.51
N TYR A 98 17.90 6.20 -0.02
CA TYR A 98 19.11 6.83 0.54
C TYR A 98 19.84 7.73 -0.47
N ARG A 99 19.87 7.31 -1.75
CA ARG A 99 20.50 8.07 -2.85
C ARG A 99 19.66 9.25 -3.36
N THR A 100 18.38 9.30 -2.97
CA THR A 100 17.44 10.33 -3.44
C THR A 100 17.46 11.52 -2.50
N VAL A 101 17.78 12.69 -3.03
CA VAL A 101 17.70 13.96 -2.29
C VAL A 101 16.28 14.52 -2.47
N ILE A 102 15.51 14.53 -1.40
CA ILE A 102 14.16 15.10 -1.38
C ILE A 102 14.23 16.45 -0.64
N PRO A 103 13.95 17.58 -1.29
CA PRO A 103 13.89 18.87 -0.60
C PRO A 103 12.79 18.82 0.47
N GLN A 104 13.15 19.11 1.70
CA GLN A 104 12.23 19.12 2.83
C GLN A 104 12.07 20.55 3.32
N ASN A 105 10.86 21.07 3.25
CA ASN A 105 10.49 22.30 3.96
C ASN A 105 10.07 21.89 5.38
N THR A 106 11.05 21.56 6.21
CA THR A 106 10.78 21.18 7.59
C THR A 106 10.75 22.47 8.42
N GLU A 107 9.59 22.85 8.91
CA GLU A 107 9.51 23.80 10.00
C GLU A 107 10.07 23.10 11.24
N GLU A 108 11.21 23.56 11.73
CA GLU A 108 11.76 23.10 13.00
C GLU A 108 10.77 23.47 14.11
N SER A 109 10.21 22.45 14.72
CA SER A 109 9.33 22.61 15.88
C SER A 109 10.12 22.23 17.12
N ASP A 110 10.27 23.15 18.03
CA ASP A 110 10.89 22.94 19.36
C ASP A 110 10.01 22.06 20.28
N ASP A 111 8.77 21.76 19.86
CA ASP A 111 7.83 20.96 20.62
C ASP A 111 8.21 19.45 20.60
N PRO A 112 7.96 18.71 21.68
CA PRO A 112 8.11 17.26 21.71
C PRO A 112 7.33 16.57 20.60
N LEU A 113 7.94 15.57 19.96
CA LEU A 113 7.40 14.85 18.77
C LEU A 113 5.94 14.38 18.97
N LEU A 114 5.62 13.81 20.14
CA LEU A 114 4.28 13.32 20.44
C LEU A 114 3.24 14.44 20.52
N ARG A 115 3.60 15.60 21.08
CA ARG A 115 2.71 16.75 21.17
C ARG A 115 2.45 17.35 19.79
N THR A 116 3.48 17.46 18.97
CA THR A 116 3.38 17.92 17.58
C THR A 116 2.51 16.97 16.76
N ALA A 117 2.69 15.65 16.89
CA ALA A 117 1.87 14.67 16.22
C ALA A 117 0.39 14.74 16.65
N ALA A 118 0.11 14.81 17.95
CA ALA A 118 -1.25 14.93 18.46
C ALA A 118 -1.93 16.22 17.96
N ARG A 119 -1.22 17.35 17.96
CA ARG A 119 -1.73 18.62 17.43
C ARG A 119 -2.05 18.50 15.94
N LYS A 120 -1.15 17.94 15.13
CA LYS A 120 -1.38 17.77 13.69
C LYS A 120 -2.55 16.83 13.39
N ILE A 121 -2.77 15.79 14.18
CA ILE A 121 -3.95 14.91 14.07
C ILE A 121 -5.23 15.70 14.39
N TRP A 122 -5.22 16.50 15.45
CA TRP A 122 -6.36 17.33 15.82
C TRP A 122 -6.68 18.40 14.77
N ASP A 123 -5.66 19.06 14.23
CA ASP A 123 -5.80 20.04 13.15
C ASP A 123 -6.38 19.38 11.89
N GLY A 124 -5.93 18.15 11.58
CA GLY A 124 -6.50 17.35 10.50
C GLY A 124 -7.98 17.02 10.72
N TRP A 125 -8.36 16.66 11.93
CA TRP A 125 -9.76 16.39 12.29
C TRP A 125 -10.64 17.63 12.17
N THR A 126 -10.21 18.76 12.70
CA THR A 126 -10.94 20.03 12.59
C THR A 126 -11.06 20.49 11.15
N HIS A 127 -10.03 20.26 10.33
CA HIS A 127 -10.06 20.53 8.91
C HIS A 127 -11.11 19.69 8.17
N LEU A 128 -11.23 18.40 8.50
CA LEU A 128 -12.27 17.53 7.94
C LEU A 128 -13.67 18.01 8.32
N GLN A 129 -13.89 18.41 9.58
CA GLN A 129 -15.17 18.92 10.03
C GLN A 129 -15.56 20.23 9.32
N ALA A 130 -14.58 21.10 9.06
CA ALA A 130 -14.81 22.39 8.40
C ALA A 130 -15.05 22.25 6.88
N ARG A 131 -14.72 21.09 6.28
CA ARG A 131 -14.78 20.89 4.82
C ARG A 131 -15.53 19.62 4.44
N PRO A 132 -16.86 19.68 4.29
CA PRO A 132 -17.71 18.50 4.02
C PRO A 132 -17.30 17.71 2.77
N ARG A 133 -16.77 18.38 1.73
CA ARG A 133 -16.31 17.71 0.51
C ARG A 133 -15.11 16.79 0.80
N VAL A 134 -14.15 17.28 1.59
CA VAL A 134 -12.97 16.49 1.99
C VAL A 134 -13.39 15.34 2.89
N ALA A 135 -14.31 15.58 3.82
CA ALA A 135 -14.85 14.54 4.71
C ALA A 135 -15.54 13.42 3.92
N ARG A 136 -16.35 13.75 2.88
CA ARG A 136 -16.98 12.72 2.03
C ARG A 136 -15.96 11.85 1.32
N VAL A 137 -14.91 12.44 0.75
CA VAL A 137 -13.84 11.66 0.08
C VAL A 137 -13.10 10.77 1.07
N ALA A 138 -12.78 11.28 2.27
CA ALA A 138 -12.14 10.51 3.32
C ALA A 138 -13.03 9.36 3.79
N THR A 139 -14.34 9.59 3.97
CA THR A 139 -15.30 8.55 4.37
C THR A 139 -15.46 7.49 3.28
N ALA A 140 -15.54 7.88 2.02
CA ALA A 140 -15.60 6.93 0.89
C ALA A 140 -14.37 6.03 0.86
N LYS A 141 -13.17 6.58 1.11
CA LYS A 141 -11.93 5.81 1.21
C LYS A 141 -11.94 4.85 2.40
N ALA A 142 -12.44 5.27 3.55
CA ALA A 142 -12.56 4.41 4.74
C ALA A 142 -13.52 3.24 4.49
N THR A 143 -14.68 3.49 3.88
CA THR A 143 -15.65 2.45 3.51
C THR A 143 -15.04 1.44 2.53
N TRP A 144 -14.31 1.94 1.51
CA TRP A 144 -13.60 1.07 0.58
C TRP A 144 -12.55 0.20 1.29
N ALA A 145 -11.81 0.74 2.26
CA ALA A 145 -10.79 0.00 2.99
C ALA A 145 -11.41 -1.12 3.85
N LEU A 146 -12.57 -0.89 4.47
CA LEU A 146 -13.31 -1.91 5.20
C LEU A 146 -13.72 -3.08 4.30
N ALA A 147 -14.32 -2.78 3.15
CA ALA A 147 -14.69 -3.80 2.17
C ALA A 147 -13.47 -4.52 1.58
N GLY A 148 -12.37 -3.79 1.38
CA GLY A 148 -11.12 -4.30 0.82
C GLY A 148 -10.47 -5.38 1.68
N GLY A 149 -10.57 -5.29 3.01
CA GLY A 149 -10.09 -6.33 3.92
C GLY A 149 -10.84 -7.65 3.73
N GLY A 150 -12.18 -7.60 3.63
CA GLY A 150 -13.01 -8.78 3.35
C GLY A 150 -12.68 -9.40 1.99
N LEU A 151 -12.46 -8.57 0.97
CA LEU A 151 -12.08 -9.05 -0.37
C LEU A 151 -10.75 -9.80 -0.33
N VAL A 152 -9.74 -9.29 0.37
CA VAL A 152 -8.42 -9.98 0.50
C VAL A 152 -8.59 -11.37 1.09
N TYR A 153 -9.38 -11.50 2.15
CA TYR A 153 -9.68 -12.79 2.77
C TYR A 153 -10.39 -13.75 1.80
N MET A 154 -11.41 -13.26 1.09
CA MET A 154 -12.13 -14.06 0.09
C MET A 154 -11.24 -14.51 -1.05
N LEU A 155 -10.35 -13.68 -1.57
CA LEU A 155 -9.40 -14.06 -2.62
C LEU A 155 -8.46 -15.18 -2.15
N THR A 156 -8.06 -15.18 -0.88
CA THR A 156 -7.24 -16.23 -0.32
C THR A 156 -7.99 -17.57 -0.28
N LEU A 157 -9.23 -17.58 0.22
CA LEU A 157 -10.06 -18.79 0.27
C LEU A 157 -10.37 -19.35 -1.13
N ILE A 158 -10.71 -18.48 -2.07
CA ILE A 158 -11.01 -18.89 -3.45
C ILE A 158 -9.75 -19.40 -4.15
N GLY A 159 -8.60 -18.78 -3.90
CA GLY A 159 -7.31 -19.23 -4.46
C GLY A 159 -6.97 -20.68 -4.08
N GLU A 160 -7.25 -21.05 -2.84
CA GLU A 160 -7.10 -22.43 -2.36
C GLU A 160 -8.04 -23.39 -3.08
N GLN A 161 -9.29 -22.99 -3.33
CA GLN A 161 -10.29 -23.82 -4.00
C GLN A 161 -10.05 -24.01 -5.51
N ILE A 162 -9.55 -22.96 -6.17
CA ILE A 162 -9.32 -22.99 -7.64
C ILE A 162 -8.11 -23.84 -8.01
N SER A 163 -7.09 -23.85 -7.17
CA SER A 163 -5.82 -24.53 -7.45
C SER A 163 -5.44 -25.49 -6.32
N PRO A 164 -6.17 -26.63 -6.16
CA PRO A 164 -5.81 -27.64 -5.18
C PRO A 164 -4.40 -28.19 -5.47
N GLY A 165 -3.50 -28.08 -4.48
CA GLY A 165 -2.09 -28.51 -4.62
C GLY A 165 -1.13 -27.43 -5.14
N ALA A 166 -1.63 -26.28 -5.60
CA ALA A 166 -0.83 -25.10 -6.01
C ALA A 166 -1.46 -23.80 -5.45
N MET A 167 -1.79 -23.82 -4.17
CA MET A 167 -2.54 -22.74 -3.49
C MET A 167 -1.88 -21.35 -3.66
N ALA A 168 -0.56 -21.28 -3.55
CA ALA A 168 0.17 -20.02 -3.67
C ALA A 168 0.06 -19.44 -5.07
N ALA A 169 0.13 -20.26 -6.11
CA ALA A 169 -0.05 -19.83 -7.49
C ALA A 169 -1.51 -19.37 -7.73
N GLY A 170 -2.51 -20.09 -7.21
CA GLY A 170 -3.93 -19.70 -7.30
C GLY A 170 -4.21 -18.33 -6.68
N ILE A 171 -3.71 -18.10 -5.47
CA ILE A 171 -3.79 -16.80 -4.80
C ILE A 171 -3.08 -15.72 -5.63
N GLY A 172 -1.88 -16.00 -6.11
CA GLY A 172 -1.08 -15.09 -6.94
C GLY A 172 -1.84 -14.62 -8.19
N VAL A 173 -2.50 -15.53 -8.90
CA VAL A 173 -3.31 -15.20 -10.10
C VAL A 173 -4.51 -14.31 -9.75
N LEU A 174 -5.19 -14.57 -8.64
CA LEU A 174 -6.34 -13.73 -8.23
C LEU A 174 -5.89 -12.32 -7.83
N PHE A 175 -4.76 -12.20 -7.12
CA PHE A 175 -4.20 -10.90 -6.79
C PHE A 175 -3.64 -10.17 -8.03
N MET A 176 -3.10 -10.90 -9.00
CA MET A 176 -2.73 -10.34 -10.31
C MET A 176 -3.95 -9.75 -11.02
N ALA A 177 -5.06 -10.48 -11.10
CA ALA A 177 -6.30 -9.98 -11.70
C ALA A 177 -6.82 -8.73 -10.97
N ARG A 178 -6.75 -8.70 -9.64
CA ARG A 178 -7.05 -7.52 -8.83
C ARG A 178 -6.13 -6.33 -9.17
N GLY A 179 -4.83 -6.57 -9.31
CA GLY A 179 -3.85 -5.54 -9.70
C GLY A 179 -4.16 -4.94 -11.07
N ILE A 180 -4.48 -5.78 -12.06
CA ILE A 180 -4.91 -5.35 -13.39
C ILE A 180 -6.19 -4.49 -13.30
N GLY A 181 -7.19 -4.96 -12.55
CA GLY A 181 -8.45 -4.22 -12.34
C GLY A 181 -8.24 -2.84 -11.71
N THR A 182 -7.37 -2.74 -10.70
CA THR A 182 -7.05 -1.44 -10.06
C THR A 182 -6.27 -0.50 -10.98
N GLY A 183 -5.52 -1.02 -11.95
CA GLY A 183 -4.82 -0.21 -12.97
C GLY A 183 -5.75 0.28 -14.08
N ILE A 184 -6.64 -0.58 -14.56
CA ILE A 184 -7.56 -0.27 -15.68
C ILE A 184 -8.76 0.57 -15.20
N GLY A 185 -9.25 0.34 -13.98
CA GLY A 185 -10.44 1.00 -13.43
C GLY A 185 -10.44 2.53 -13.56
N PRO A 186 -9.39 3.24 -13.12
CA PRO A 186 -9.30 4.70 -13.26
C PRO A 186 -9.28 5.19 -14.71
N ILE A 187 -8.73 4.41 -15.64
CA ILE A 187 -8.68 4.75 -17.07
C ILE A 187 -10.11 4.70 -17.65
N ILE A 188 -10.85 3.64 -17.34
CA ILE A 188 -12.25 3.50 -17.75
C ILE A 188 -13.10 4.61 -17.11
N ALA A 189 -12.94 4.83 -15.81
CA ALA A 189 -13.67 5.87 -15.10
C ALA A 189 -13.44 7.26 -15.71
N ARG A 190 -12.20 7.58 -16.06
CA ARG A 190 -11.88 8.83 -16.74
C ARG A 190 -12.58 8.97 -18.09
N GLY A 191 -12.69 7.89 -18.86
CA GLY A 191 -13.39 7.88 -20.14
C GLY A 191 -14.91 8.07 -19.99
N LEU A 192 -15.50 7.55 -18.91
CA LEU A 192 -16.95 7.66 -18.64
C LEU A 192 -17.32 9.01 -18.01
N PHE A 193 -16.44 9.61 -17.23
CA PHE A 193 -16.68 10.85 -16.48
C PHE A 193 -15.80 11.99 -16.99
N THR A 194 -15.81 12.21 -18.29
CA THR A 194 -14.98 13.25 -18.95
C THR A 194 -15.43 14.66 -18.59
N ASP A 195 -16.73 14.84 -18.28
CA ASP A 195 -17.30 16.15 -17.93
C ASP A 195 -17.35 16.31 -16.40
N GLN A 196 -16.43 17.13 -15.88
CA GLN A 196 -16.34 17.44 -14.45
C GLN A 196 -17.56 18.21 -13.91
N SER A 197 -18.37 18.82 -14.80
CA SER A 197 -19.59 19.54 -14.43
C SER A 197 -20.67 18.59 -13.89
N ASN A 198 -20.63 17.33 -14.29
CA ASN A 198 -21.57 16.29 -13.89
C ASN A 198 -21.14 15.50 -12.65
N TRP A 199 -20.02 15.83 -12.04
CA TRP A 199 -19.60 15.18 -10.82
C TRP A 199 -20.47 15.63 -9.65
N PRO A 200 -21.10 14.69 -8.90
CA PRO A 200 -21.89 15.04 -7.73
C PRO A 200 -20.99 15.73 -6.70
N VAL A 201 -21.28 16.97 -6.45
CA VAL A 201 -20.52 17.87 -5.55
C VAL A 201 -20.96 17.66 -4.10
#